data_52a73422ed659bfb80f759863bd25849
#
_entry.id   52a73422ed659bfb80f759863bd25849
#
_cell.length_a   1.000
_cell.length_b   1.000
_cell.length_c   1.000
_cell.angle_alpha   90.00
_cell.angle_beta   90.00
_cell.angle_gamma   90.00
#
_symmetry.space_group_name_H-M   'P 1'
#
loop_
_entity.id
_entity.type
_entity.pdbx_description
1 polymer ?
#
loop_
_entity_poly.entity_id
_entity_poly.type
_entity_poly.pdbx_seq_one_letter_code
_entity_poly.pdbx_strand_id
1 'polypeptide(L)'
;DPVETDLGEWIIQLAGETPSHIIAPAIHKSKEQISELFVEKLAIEPTDEIEELASTARKALRRHFAESHLGVSGVNFAIAETGSILILENEGNARMTTSLPKVHVAVMGVEKVIPRFSDLAVFLRLLPRSGTGQKITTYQSILTGVRRDADAEGPEELHIVILDNGRTGMLGKAVTRQALNCIRCGACLNVCPVYQQVGGHAYGSVYPGPI
;
A
#
# COMPACT_ATOMS: atom_id res chain seq x y z
N ASP A 1 17.27 -1.88 9.06
CA ASP A 1 15.87 -2.12 9.42
C ASP A 1 14.96 -1.57 8.32
N PRO A 2 13.83 -2.22 8.05
CA PRO A 2 12.87 -1.72 7.07
C PRO A 2 12.24 -0.41 7.53
N VAL A 3 11.92 0.48 6.58
CA VAL A 3 11.23 1.74 6.81
C VAL A 3 9.96 1.76 5.97
N GLU A 4 8.82 1.95 6.62
CA GLU A 4 7.55 2.16 5.95
C GLU A 4 7.55 3.52 5.25
N THR A 5 6.96 3.57 4.06
CA THR A 5 7.03 4.77 3.20
C THR A 5 5.67 5.40 2.93
N ASP A 6 4.57 4.69 3.17
CA ASP A 6 3.24 5.28 3.26
C ASP A 6 3.13 6.08 4.56
N LEU A 7 2.51 7.25 4.51
CA LEU A 7 2.44 8.14 5.68
C LEU A 7 1.74 7.48 6.87
N GLY A 8 0.66 6.76 6.62
CA GLY A 8 -0.10 6.08 7.66
C GLY A 8 0.69 4.94 8.31
N GLU A 9 1.27 4.05 7.51
CA GLU A 9 2.12 2.95 8.01
C GLU A 9 3.37 3.47 8.71
N TRP A 10 3.99 4.54 8.21
CA TRP A 10 5.17 5.13 8.84
C TRP A 10 4.84 5.73 10.21
N ILE A 11 3.71 6.43 10.37
CA ILE A 11 3.23 6.93 11.66
C ILE A 11 3.04 5.75 12.65
N ILE A 12 2.43 4.65 12.19
CA ILE A 12 2.23 3.46 13.01
C ILE A 12 3.56 2.80 13.37
N GLN A 13 4.50 2.73 12.43
CA GLN A 13 5.85 2.23 12.71
C GLN A 13 6.57 3.08 13.76
N LEU A 14 6.51 4.41 13.67
CA LEU A 14 7.07 5.32 14.69
C LEU A 14 6.43 5.12 16.06
N ALA A 15 5.14 4.86 16.10
CA ALA A 15 4.40 4.60 17.34
C ALA A 15 4.69 3.21 17.94
N GLY A 16 5.29 2.29 17.18
CA GLY A 16 5.49 0.90 17.59
C GLY A 16 4.18 0.11 17.68
N GLU A 17 3.18 0.49 16.88
CA GLU A 17 1.85 -0.11 16.87
C GLU A 17 1.62 -0.93 15.59
N THR A 18 0.44 -1.56 15.49
CA THR A 18 -0.03 -2.24 14.28
C THR A 18 -1.09 -1.42 13.57
N PRO A 19 -1.19 -1.47 12.23
CA PRO A 19 -2.23 -0.77 11.50
C PRO A 19 -3.63 -1.29 11.87
N SER A 20 -4.64 -0.41 11.82
CA SER A 20 -6.02 -0.75 12.17
C SER A 20 -6.98 -0.79 10.98
N HIS A 21 -6.54 -0.31 9.82
CA HIS A 21 -7.34 -0.29 8.58
C HIS A 21 -6.46 -0.47 7.36
N ILE A 22 -6.96 -1.15 6.34
CA ILE A 22 -6.20 -1.51 5.13
C ILE A 22 -5.87 -0.30 4.21
N ILE A 23 -6.68 0.76 4.27
CA ILE A 23 -6.50 1.96 3.43
C ILE A 23 -6.07 3.17 4.26
N ALA A 24 -6.43 3.21 5.54
CA ALA A 24 -6.09 4.29 6.46
C ALA A 24 -5.46 3.69 7.72
N PRO A 25 -4.21 3.25 7.68
CA PRO A 25 -3.56 2.46 8.73
C PRO A 25 -3.60 3.11 10.11
N ALA A 26 -3.46 4.45 10.14
CA ALA A 26 -3.43 5.27 11.35
C ALA A 26 -4.79 5.88 11.74
N ILE A 27 -5.92 5.37 11.22
CA ILE A 27 -7.26 5.94 11.45
C ILE A 27 -7.68 6.01 12.93
N HIS A 28 -7.05 5.22 13.78
CA HIS A 28 -7.27 5.20 15.23
C HIS A 28 -6.51 6.31 16.00
N LYS A 29 -5.67 7.10 15.30
CA LYS A 29 -4.93 8.22 15.91
C LYS A 29 -5.58 9.55 15.53
N SER A 30 -5.67 10.44 16.52
CA SER A 30 -6.03 11.83 16.26
C SER A 30 -4.82 12.65 15.75
N LYS A 31 -5.10 13.81 15.16
CA LYS A 31 -4.06 14.76 14.72
C LYS A 31 -3.14 15.16 15.89
N GLU A 32 -3.71 15.40 17.05
CA GLU A 32 -3.00 15.78 18.26
C GLU A 32 -2.04 14.67 18.71
N GLN A 33 -2.48 13.41 18.70
CA GLN A 33 -1.65 12.25 19.02
C GLN A 33 -0.50 12.07 18.02
N ILE A 34 -0.71 12.39 16.74
CA ILE A 34 0.34 12.37 15.74
C ILE A 34 1.35 13.50 15.99
N SER A 35 0.88 14.70 16.34
CA SER A 35 1.75 15.82 16.71
C SER A 35 2.63 15.48 17.92
N GLU A 36 2.04 14.95 19.00
CA GLU A 36 2.76 14.49 20.18
C GLU A 36 3.82 13.43 19.86
N LEU A 37 3.46 12.45 19.00
CA LEU A 37 4.39 11.42 18.53
C LEU A 37 5.57 12.02 17.77
N PHE A 38 5.34 13.01 16.91
CA PHE A 38 6.41 13.66 16.14
C PHE A 38 7.31 14.52 17.03
N VAL A 39 6.76 15.19 18.05
CA VAL A 39 7.56 15.88 19.07
C VAL A 39 8.47 14.88 19.80
N GLU A 40 7.92 13.75 20.24
CA GLU A 40 8.67 12.71 20.95
C GLU A 40 9.76 12.05 20.10
N LYS A 41 9.40 11.63 18.89
CA LYS A 41 10.29 10.80 18.06
C LYS A 41 11.20 11.58 17.12
N LEU A 42 10.79 12.78 16.70
CA LEU A 42 11.50 13.58 15.71
C LEU A 42 12.04 14.89 16.28
N ALA A 43 11.76 15.19 17.54
CA ALA A 43 12.20 16.40 18.25
C ALA A 43 11.83 17.71 17.51
N ILE A 44 10.62 17.77 16.97
CA ILE A 44 10.07 19.00 16.36
C ILE A 44 9.37 19.84 17.42
N GLU A 45 9.12 21.12 17.12
CA GLU A 45 8.24 21.96 17.92
C GLU A 45 6.78 21.47 17.80
N PRO A 46 5.97 21.54 18.85
CA PRO A 46 4.56 21.19 18.79
C PRO A 46 3.82 22.02 17.73
N THR A 47 3.06 21.34 16.86
CA THR A 47 2.23 21.99 15.85
C THR A 47 0.93 21.22 15.66
N ASP A 48 -0.16 21.92 15.36
CA ASP A 48 -1.44 21.35 14.96
C ASP A 48 -1.76 21.59 13.47
N GLU A 49 -0.82 22.19 12.75
CA GLU A 49 -0.93 22.43 11.32
C GLU A 49 -0.60 21.15 10.51
N ILE A 50 -1.61 20.65 9.77
CA ILE A 50 -1.48 19.38 9.02
C ILE A 50 -0.36 19.46 7.99
N GLU A 51 -0.19 20.61 7.33
CA GLU A 51 0.87 20.82 6.33
C GLU A 51 2.27 20.75 6.94
N GLU A 52 2.45 21.24 8.17
CA GLU A 52 3.73 21.13 8.88
C GLU A 52 4.05 19.70 9.27
N LEU A 53 3.05 18.95 9.78
CA LEU A 53 3.21 17.53 10.08
C LEU A 53 3.55 16.73 8.82
N ALA A 54 2.83 16.95 7.71
CA ALA A 54 3.12 16.30 6.43
C ALA A 54 4.51 16.66 5.89
N SER A 55 4.92 17.93 6.01
CA SER A 55 6.26 18.40 5.62
C SER A 55 7.35 17.74 6.45
N THR A 56 7.10 17.55 7.74
CA THR A 56 8.04 16.87 8.67
C THR A 56 8.24 15.41 8.26
N ALA A 57 7.16 14.67 8.03
CA ALA A 57 7.22 13.29 7.53
C ALA A 57 7.97 13.20 6.19
N ARG A 58 7.67 14.10 5.25
CA ARG A 58 8.37 14.18 3.97
C ARG A 58 9.86 14.41 4.11
N LYS A 59 10.29 15.29 5.02
CA LYS A 59 11.71 15.56 5.28
C LYS A 59 12.41 14.36 5.90
N ALA A 60 11.75 13.70 6.86
CA ALA A 60 12.28 12.52 7.52
C ALA A 60 12.46 11.35 6.54
N LEU A 61 11.47 11.07 5.69
CA LEU A 61 11.51 9.97 4.74
C LEU A 61 12.44 10.22 3.55
N ARG A 62 12.72 11.49 3.20
CA ARG A 62 13.51 11.83 2.01
C ARG A 62 14.86 11.14 1.95
N ARG A 63 15.57 11.08 3.07
CA ARG A 63 16.87 10.41 3.17
C ARG A 63 16.76 8.92 2.89
N HIS A 64 15.74 8.27 3.44
CA HIS A 64 15.51 6.85 3.24
C HIS A 64 15.27 6.51 1.77
N PHE A 65 14.48 7.31 1.06
CA PHE A 65 14.30 7.14 -0.39
C PHE A 65 15.62 7.31 -1.16
N ALA A 66 16.44 8.29 -0.80
CA ALA A 66 17.68 8.60 -1.52
C ALA A 66 18.79 7.56 -1.28
N GLU A 67 18.85 6.96 -0.12
CA GLU A 67 19.91 6.05 0.31
C GLU A 67 19.51 4.55 0.22
N SER A 68 18.26 4.25 -0.05
CA SER A 68 17.75 2.88 -0.11
C SER A 68 18.31 2.11 -1.31
N HIS A 69 18.81 0.89 -1.07
CA HIS A 69 19.26 -0.03 -2.12
C HIS A 69 18.19 -1.04 -2.53
N LEU A 70 17.23 -1.28 -1.64
CA LEU A 70 16.14 -2.23 -1.81
C LEU A 70 14.82 -1.55 -1.56
N GLY A 71 13.92 -1.60 -2.54
CA GLY A 71 12.52 -1.22 -2.40
C GLY A 71 11.63 -2.45 -2.34
N VAL A 72 10.69 -2.46 -1.41
CA VAL A 72 9.66 -3.52 -1.33
C VAL A 72 8.30 -2.86 -1.52
N SER A 73 7.49 -3.39 -2.42
CA SER A 73 6.13 -2.89 -2.63
C SER A 73 5.09 -4.00 -2.67
N GLY A 74 3.87 -3.66 -2.34
CA GLY A 74 2.70 -4.43 -2.71
C GLY A 74 2.36 -4.23 -4.20
N VAL A 75 1.54 -5.12 -4.75
CA VAL A 75 1.00 -5.02 -6.12
C VAL A 75 -0.51 -4.97 -6.06
N ASN A 76 -1.12 -3.98 -6.71
CA ASN A 76 -2.58 -3.94 -6.81
C ASN A 76 -3.10 -4.95 -7.82
N PHE A 77 -2.51 -5.02 -9.01
CA PHE A 77 -2.85 -6.01 -10.04
C PHE A 77 -1.62 -6.40 -10.85
N ALA A 78 -1.58 -7.66 -11.28
CA ALA A 78 -0.60 -8.16 -12.26
C ALA A 78 -1.34 -8.58 -13.53
N ILE A 79 -0.78 -8.23 -14.69
CA ILE A 79 -1.40 -8.43 -16.00
C ILE A 79 -0.70 -9.60 -16.67
N ALA A 80 -1.41 -10.74 -16.82
CA ALA A 80 -0.83 -11.95 -17.38
C ALA A 80 -0.42 -11.78 -18.85
N GLU A 81 -1.18 -11.01 -19.62
CA GLU A 81 -0.91 -10.75 -21.04
C GLU A 81 0.43 -10.08 -21.29
N THR A 82 0.86 -9.17 -20.41
CA THR A 82 2.07 -8.36 -20.61
C THR A 82 3.19 -8.67 -19.64
N GLY A 83 2.93 -9.43 -18.57
CA GLY A 83 3.87 -9.63 -17.47
C GLY A 83 4.08 -8.39 -16.61
N SER A 84 3.23 -7.36 -16.77
CA SER A 84 3.35 -6.10 -16.04
C SER A 84 2.66 -6.16 -14.69
N ILE A 85 3.13 -5.36 -13.75
CA ILE A 85 2.45 -5.11 -12.48
C ILE A 85 1.96 -3.66 -12.41
N LEU A 86 0.81 -3.46 -11.75
CA LEU A 86 0.21 -2.15 -11.52
C LEU A 86 0.26 -1.82 -10.02
N ILE A 87 0.72 -0.62 -9.72
CA ILE A 87 0.70 -0.03 -8.37
C ILE A 87 -0.10 1.27 -8.42
N LEU A 88 -1.06 1.40 -7.51
CA LEU A 88 -1.93 2.57 -7.36
C LEU A 88 -1.63 3.26 -6.03
N GLU A 89 -1.40 4.56 -6.08
CA GLU A 89 -1.07 5.36 -4.91
C GLU A 89 -1.50 6.83 -5.06
N ASN A 90 -1.46 7.60 -3.96
CA ASN A 90 -1.80 9.02 -3.95
C ASN A 90 -0.63 9.92 -3.49
N GLU A 91 0.39 9.37 -2.84
CA GLU A 91 1.43 10.11 -2.14
C GLU A 91 2.76 10.20 -2.94
N GLY A 92 2.97 9.33 -3.90
CA GLY A 92 4.23 9.21 -4.66
C GLY A 92 5.30 8.38 -3.95
N ASN A 93 5.00 7.82 -2.77
CA ASN A 93 5.90 6.97 -1.99
C ASN A 93 6.23 5.66 -2.72
N ALA A 94 5.23 4.95 -3.24
CA ALA A 94 5.46 3.71 -3.97
C ALA A 94 6.24 3.99 -5.27
N ARG A 95 5.99 5.09 -5.97
CA ARG A 95 6.76 5.49 -7.15
C ARG A 95 8.25 5.66 -6.81
N MET A 96 8.58 6.33 -5.70
CA MET A 96 9.96 6.47 -5.26
C MET A 96 10.56 5.12 -4.82
N THR A 97 9.81 4.31 -4.09
CA THR A 97 10.24 2.98 -3.64
C THR A 97 10.54 2.03 -4.80
N THR A 98 9.85 2.18 -5.94
CA THR A 98 10.02 1.30 -7.10
C THR A 98 10.99 1.81 -8.15
N SER A 99 11.38 3.10 -8.11
CA SER A 99 12.23 3.70 -9.14
C SER A 99 13.62 4.11 -8.68
N LEU A 100 13.81 4.43 -7.39
CA LEU A 100 15.10 4.89 -6.87
C LEU A 100 16.05 3.74 -6.46
N PRO A 101 15.59 2.70 -5.74
CA PRO A 101 16.45 1.58 -5.36
C PRO A 101 16.93 0.76 -6.55
N LYS A 102 18.10 0.16 -6.40
CA LYS A 102 18.66 -0.75 -7.42
C LYS A 102 17.88 -2.05 -7.53
N VAL A 103 17.35 -2.55 -6.43
CA VAL A 103 16.58 -3.79 -6.35
C VAL A 103 15.14 -3.48 -5.93
N HIS A 104 14.18 -3.98 -6.69
CA HIS A 104 12.76 -3.90 -6.35
C HIS A 104 12.18 -5.30 -6.14
N VAL A 105 11.57 -5.53 -4.98
CA VAL A 105 10.82 -6.74 -4.65
C VAL A 105 9.33 -6.39 -4.58
N ALA A 106 8.56 -6.90 -5.52
CA ALA A 106 7.12 -6.72 -5.60
C ALA A 106 6.41 -7.96 -5.03
N VAL A 107 5.60 -7.77 -3.98
CA VAL A 107 4.89 -8.87 -3.29
C VAL A 107 3.41 -8.83 -3.61
N MET A 108 2.82 -9.95 -4.03
CA MET A 108 1.41 -10.02 -4.38
C MET A 108 0.78 -11.38 -4.05
N GLY A 109 -0.51 -11.37 -3.75
CA GLY A 109 -1.29 -12.61 -3.75
C GLY A 109 -1.61 -13.05 -5.18
N VAL A 110 -1.71 -14.37 -5.41
CA VAL A 110 -2.04 -14.94 -6.73
C VAL A 110 -3.39 -14.45 -7.26
N GLU A 111 -4.31 -14.06 -6.39
CA GLU A 111 -5.62 -13.49 -6.71
C GLU A 111 -5.55 -12.10 -7.38
N LYS A 112 -4.38 -11.47 -7.40
CA LYS A 112 -4.16 -10.17 -8.04
C LYS A 112 -3.91 -10.25 -9.54
N VAL A 113 -3.81 -11.45 -10.09
CA VAL A 113 -3.58 -11.66 -11.52
C VAL A 113 -4.86 -11.43 -12.30
N ILE A 114 -4.80 -10.52 -13.27
CA ILE A 114 -5.87 -10.29 -14.25
C ILE A 114 -5.40 -10.73 -15.65
N PRO A 115 -6.31 -11.20 -16.52
CA PRO A 115 -5.92 -11.79 -17.80
C PRO A 115 -5.29 -10.79 -18.77
N ARG A 116 -5.94 -9.63 -18.99
CA ARG A 116 -5.62 -8.72 -20.10
C ARG A 116 -5.40 -7.30 -19.61
N PHE A 117 -4.60 -6.56 -20.36
CA PHE A 117 -4.35 -5.14 -20.11
C PHE A 117 -5.64 -4.29 -20.18
N SER A 118 -6.54 -4.61 -21.12
CA SER A 118 -7.82 -3.92 -21.25
C SER A 118 -8.72 -4.04 -20.02
N ASP A 119 -8.56 -5.10 -19.23
CA ASP A 119 -9.36 -5.34 -18.02
C ASP A 119 -9.03 -4.33 -16.90
N LEU A 120 -7.87 -3.68 -16.97
CA LEU A 120 -7.49 -2.61 -16.04
C LEU A 120 -8.50 -1.46 -15.98
N ALA A 121 -9.18 -1.16 -17.08
CA ALA A 121 -10.15 -0.06 -17.15
C ALA A 121 -11.26 -0.16 -16.08
N VAL A 122 -11.63 -1.37 -15.68
CA VAL A 122 -12.59 -1.63 -14.61
C VAL A 122 -11.97 -1.35 -13.24
N PHE A 123 -10.79 -1.91 -12.98
CA PHE A 123 -10.14 -1.83 -11.67
C PHE A 123 -9.63 -0.43 -11.33
N LEU A 124 -9.13 0.32 -12.32
CA LEU A 124 -8.71 1.72 -12.18
C LEU A 124 -9.85 2.65 -11.74
N ARG A 125 -11.08 2.27 -12.04
CA ARG A 125 -12.27 3.02 -11.59
C ARG A 125 -12.83 2.48 -10.28
N LEU A 126 -12.82 1.16 -10.12
CA LEU A 126 -13.47 0.49 -9.00
C LEU A 126 -12.68 0.68 -7.69
N LEU A 127 -11.37 0.42 -7.71
CA LEU A 127 -10.55 0.42 -6.51
C LEU A 127 -10.55 1.79 -5.79
N PRO A 128 -10.22 2.93 -6.44
CA PRO A 128 -10.20 4.23 -5.75
C PRO A 128 -11.60 4.68 -5.31
N ARG A 129 -12.63 4.38 -6.08
CA ARG A 129 -14.01 4.72 -5.69
C ARG A 129 -14.48 3.94 -4.47
N SER A 130 -14.14 2.67 -4.41
CA SER A 130 -14.51 1.82 -3.27
C SER A 130 -13.68 2.11 -2.03
N GLY A 131 -12.40 2.49 -2.19
CA GLY A 131 -11.49 2.77 -1.09
C GLY A 131 -11.68 4.15 -0.48
N THR A 132 -11.60 5.18 -1.31
CA THR A 132 -11.50 6.58 -0.88
C THR A 132 -12.56 7.50 -1.49
N GLY A 133 -13.44 7.01 -2.35
CA GLY A 133 -14.41 7.82 -3.09
C GLY A 133 -13.82 8.61 -4.26
N GLN A 134 -12.52 8.49 -4.53
CA GLN A 134 -11.87 9.16 -5.65
C GLN A 134 -12.32 8.58 -6.99
N LYS A 135 -12.35 9.40 -8.03
CA LYS A 135 -12.62 8.95 -9.40
C LYS A 135 -11.49 8.09 -9.95
N ILE A 136 -10.25 8.43 -9.59
CA ILE A 136 -9.00 7.77 -9.97
C ILE A 136 -7.93 8.15 -8.93
N THR A 137 -6.90 7.31 -8.76
CA THR A 137 -5.73 7.62 -7.92
C THR A 137 -4.84 8.68 -8.56
N THR A 138 -4.03 9.38 -7.77
CA THR A 138 -3.09 10.39 -8.26
C THR A 138 -2.04 9.76 -9.17
N TYR A 139 -1.50 8.61 -8.78
CA TYR A 139 -0.48 7.89 -9.54
C TYR A 139 -0.96 6.47 -9.88
N GLN A 140 -0.62 6.05 -11.10
CA GLN A 140 -0.86 4.70 -11.63
C GLN A 140 0.43 4.27 -12.32
N SER A 141 1.23 3.48 -11.62
CA SER A 141 2.53 3.04 -12.11
C SER A 141 2.41 1.63 -12.68
N ILE A 142 2.71 1.47 -13.97
CA ILE A 142 2.78 0.18 -14.65
C ILE A 142 4.25 -0.16 -14.85
N LEU A 143 4.70 -1.25 -14.25
CA LEU A 143 6.07 -1.71 -14.29
C LEU A 143 6.13 -3.00 -15.11
N THR A 144 6.93 -3.02 -16.17
CA THR A 144 7.01 -4.17 -17.09
C THR A 144 8.34 -4.91 -16.97
N GLY A 145 9.30 -4.37 -16.23
CA GLY A 145 10.61 -5.00 -16.04
C GLY A 145 11.61 -4.05 -15.38
N VAL A 146 12.87 -4.39 -15.52
CA VAL A 146 13.99 -3.58 -15.05
C VAL A 146 14.29 -2.42 -16.00
N ARG A 147 15.05 -1.43 -15.53
CA ARG A 147 15.52 -0.33 -16.39
C ARG A 147 16.41 -0.87 -17.52
N ARG A 148 16.33 -0.22 -18.67
CA ARG A 148 17.22 -0.45 -19.80
C ARG A 148 18.34 0.60 -19.80
N ASP A 149 19.40 0.40 -20.55
CA ASP A 149 20.56 1.30 -20.60
C ASP A 149 20.20 2.77 -20.92
N ALA A 150 19.12 2.99 -21.66
CA ALA A 150 18.62 4.32 -22.00
C ALA A 150 17.71 4.96 -20.95
N ASP A 151 17.28 4.22 -19.93
CA ASP A 151 16.35 4.70 -18.92
C ASP A 151 17.14 5.42 -17.80
N ALA A 152 16.66 6.60 -17.39
CA ALA A 152 17.30 7.39 -16.34
C ALA A 152 17.03 6.82 -14.93
N GLU A 153 15.88 6.17 -14.75
CA GLU A 153 15.37 5.68 -13.46
C GLU A 153 14.87 4.22 -13.60
N GLY A 154 14.72 3.55 -12.48
CA GLY A 154 14.21 2.21 -12.37
C GLY A 154 15.22 1.24 -11.77
N PRO A 155 14.74 0.09 -11.28
CA PRO A 155 15.60 -0.91 -10.65
C PRO A 155 16.45 -1.65 -11.69
N GLU A 156 17.63 -2.07 -11.25
CA GLU A 156 18.52 -2.98 -12.00
C GLU A 156 18.02 -4.44 -11.90
N GLU A 157 17.34 -4.76 -10.79
CA GLU A 157 16.76 -6.06 -10.51
C GLU A 157 15.31 -5.93 -10.06
N LEU A 158 14.42 -6.76 -10.61
CA LEU A 158 13.01 -6.85 -10.24
C LEU A 158 12.67 -8.29 -9.86
N HIS A 159 12.22 -8.49 -8.63
CA HIS A 159 11.74 -9.77 -8.12
C HIS A 159 10.23 -9.68 -7.84
N ILE A 160 9.44 -10.58 -8.42
CA ILE A 160 8.00 -10.68 -8.16
C ILE A 160 7.75 -11.91 -7.31
N VAL A 161 7.31 -11.70 -6.07
CA VAL A 161 6.96 -12.75 -5.12
C VAL A 161 5.46 -12.97 -5.15
N ILE A 162 5.02 -14.12 -5.67
CA ILE A 162 3.62 -14.51 -5.77
C ILE A 162 3.27 -15.42 -4.60
N LEU A 163 2.38 -14.95 -3.73
CA LEU A 163 1.94 -15.67 -2.54
C LEU A 163 0.68 -16.49 -2.85
N ASP A 164 0.75 -17.79 -2.65
CA ASP A 164 -0.45 -18.62 -2.62
C ASP A 164 -1.14 -18.54 -1.25
N ASN A 165 -0.45 -18.88 -0.19
CA ASN A 165 -0.98 -18.87 1.18
C ASN A 165 -2.42 -19.44 1.27
N GLY A 166 -2.67 -20.58 0.60
CA GLY A 166 -3.95 -21.28 0.58
C GLY A 166 -4.99 -20.77 -0.42
N ARG A 167 -4.69 -19.73 -1.21
CA ARG A 167 -5.63 -19.12 -2.17
C ARG A 167 -6.05 -20.09 -3.28
N THR A 168 -5.12 -20.89 -3.82
CA THR A 168 -5.45 -21.92 -4.81
C THR A 168 -6.40 -22.97 -4.25
N GLY A 169 -6.24 -23.34 -2.97
CA GLY A 169 -7.19 -24.19 -2.25
C GLY A 169 -8.58 -23.57 -2.11
N MET A 170 -8.67 -22.25 -1.93
CA MET A 170 -9.94 -21.52 -1.91
C MET A 170 -10.61 -21.50 -3.29
N LEU A 171 -9.83 -21.35 -4.36
CA LEU A 171 -10.33 -21.32 -5.74
C LEU A 171 -11.08 -22.63 -6.10
N GLY A 172 -10.59 -23.76 -5.62
CA GLY A 172 -11.19 -25.08 -5.81
C GLY A 172 -12.55 -25.28 -5.11
N LYS A 173 -12.89 -24.44 -4.13
CA LYS A 173 -14.10 -24.60 -3.29
C LYS A 173 -15.17 -23.55 -3.65
N ALA A 174 -16.36 -23.98 -4.04
CA ALA A 174 -17.45 -23.08 -4.46
C ALA A 174 -17.82 -22.03 -3.39
N VAL A 175 -17.79 -22.41 -2.10
CA VAL A 175 -18.16 -21.54 -0.97
C VAL A 175 -17.12 -20.42 -0.74
N THR A 176 -15.83 -20.71 -0.86
CA THR A 176 -14.75 -19.74 -0.53
C THR A 176 -14.19 -19.02 -1.74
N ARG A 177 -14.44 -19.52 -2.95
CA ARG A 177 -13.94 -18.94 -4.21
C ARG A 177 -14.22 -17.44 -4.36
N GLN A 178 -15.41 -17.00 -3.94
CA GLN A 178 -15.81 -15.60 -4.08
C GLN A 178 -14.98 -14.64 -3.22
N ALA A 179 -14.34 -15.10 -2.15
CA ALA A 179 -13.44 -14.27 -1.35
C ALA A 179 -12.22 -13.80 -2.17
N LEU A 180 -11.79 -14.57 -3.18
CA LEU A 180 -10.70 -14.22 -4.08
C LEU A 180 -11.03 -13.05 -5.03
N ASN A 181 -12.27 -12.61 -5.12
CA ASN A 181 -12.65 -11.40 -5.83
C ASN A 181 -12.31 -10.13 -5.03
N CYS A 182 -11.76 -10.26 -3.83
CA CYS A 182 -11.36 -9.14 -2.99
C CYS A 182 -10.22 -8.34 -3.64
N ILE A 183 -10.48 -7.07 -3.95
CA ILE A 183 -9.48 -6.13 -4.49
C ILE A 183 -8.76 -5.33 -3.39
N ARG A 184 -9.03 -5.63 -2.12
CA ARG A 184 -8.46 -4.96 -0.93
C ARG A 184 -8.76 -3.46 -0.87
N CYS A 185 -9.94 -3.04 -1.27
CA CYS A 185 -10.37 -1.63 -1.25
C CYS A 185 -10.81 -1.13 0.15
N GLY A 186 -10.97 -1.99 1.15
CA GLY A 186 -11.39 -1.59 2.49
C GLY A 186 -12.87 -1.22 2.64
N ALA A 187 -13.67 -1.16 1.58
CA ALA A 187 -15.08 -0.72 1.65
C ALA A 187 -15.93 -1.54 2.62
N CYS A 188 -15.65 -2.83 2.75
CA CYS A 188 -16.35 -3.70 3.70
C CYS A 188 -16.13 -3.28 5.17
N LEU A 189 -14.95 -2.75 5.50
CA LEU A 189 -14.63 -2.25 6.83
C LEU A 189 -15.36 -0.93 7.11
N ASN A 190 -15.41 -0.04 6.12
CA ASN A 190 -16.07 1.26 6.25
C ASN A 190 -17.55 1.16 6.61
N VAL A 191 -18.23 0.09 6.17
CA VAL A 191 -19.67 -0.10 6.39
C VAL A 191 -19.98 -1.19 7.44
N CYS A 192 -18.96 -1.87 7.94
CA CYS A 192 -19.16 -2.98 8.89
C CYS A 192 -19.55 -2.44 10.28
N PRO A 193 -20.76 -2.76 10.81
CA PRO A 193 -21.17 -2.29 12.13
C PRO A 193 -20.27 -2.85 13.25
N VAL A 194 -19.69 -4.02 13.06
CA VAL A 194 -18.76 -4.61 14.04
C VAL A 194 -17.45 -3.83 14.05
N TYR A 195 -16.87 -3.57 12.87
CA TYR A 195 -15.65 -2.77 12.76
C TYR A 195 -15.80 -1.37 13.36
N GLN A 196 -16.95 -0.73 13.13
CA GLN A 196 -17.25 0.61 13.68
C GLN A 196 -17.31 0.62 15.22
N GLN A 197 -17.63 -0.50 15.85
CA GLN A 197 -17.71 -0.62 17.32
C GLN A 197 -16.36 -1.00 17.95
N VAL A 198 -15.63 -1.93 17.35
CA VAL A 198 -14.45 -2.55 18.00
C VAL A 198 -13.12 -2.13 17.39
N GLY A 199 -13.14 -1.49 16.21
CA GLY A 199 -11.94 -1.11 15.47
C GLY A 199 -11.19 -2.30 14.85
N GLY A 200 -10.12 -2.00 14.11
CA GLY A 200 -9.36 -3.02 13.38
C GLY A 200 -8.52 -3.94 14.24
N HIS A 201 -7.98 -3.44 15.32
CA HIS A 201 -7.10 -4.21 16.23
C HIS A 201 -7.80 -5.42 16.86
N ALA A 202 -9.11 -5.33 17.11
CA ALA A 202 -9.90 -6.41 17.68
C ALA A 202 -9.99 -7.66 16.78
N TYR A 203 -9.70 -7.55 15.48
CA TYR A 203 -9.70 -8.70 14.58
C TYR A 203 -8.46 -9.58 14.70
N GLY A 204 -7.40 -9.12 15.38
CA GLY A 204 -6.19 -9.88 15.60
C GLY A 204 -5.36 -10.18 14.33
N SER A 205 -5.66 -9.55 13.22
CA SER A 205 -4.88 -9.63 11.98
C SER A 205 -4.37 -8.24 11.59
N VAL A 206 -3.21 -8.18 10.92
CA VAL A 206 -2.60 -6.92 10.53
C VAL A 206 -3.54 -6.11 9.63
N TYR A 207 -4.14 -6.79 8.65
CA TYR A 207 -5.14 -6.18 7.76
C TYR A 207 -6.39 -7.05 7.74
N PRO A 208 -7.46 -6.69 8.46
CA PRO A 208 -8.72 -7.40 8.41
C PRO A 208 -9.39 -7.26 7.03
N GLY A 209 -10.16 -8.27 6.63
CA GLY A 209 -10.83 -8.29 5.32
C GLY A 209 -11.22 -9.71 4.91
N PRO A 210 -11.83 -9.88 3.71
CA PRO A 210 -12.25 -11.20 3.21
C PRO A 210 -11.09 -12.13 2.87
N ILE A 211 -9.90 -11.58 2.59
CA ILE A 211 -8.73 -12.36 2.21
C ILE A 211 -7.45 -11.72 2.74
#